data_08418c5b2e5eb97287f9e3b6eb97b2ad
#
_entry.id   08418c5b2e5eb97287f9e3b6eb97b2ad
#
_cell.length_a   1.000
_cell.length_b   1.000
_cell.length_c   1.000
_cell.angle_alpha   90.00
_cell.angle_beta   90.00
_cell.angle_gamma   90.00
#
_symmetry.space_group_name_H-M   'P 1'
#
loop_
_entity.id
_entity.type
_entity.pdbx_description
1 polymer ?
#
loop_
_entity_poly.entity_id
_entity_poly.type
_entity_poly.pdbx_seq_one_letter_code
_entity_poly.pdbx_strand_id
1 'polypeptide(L)'
;MPAMAADDKAPAPRALVSVSATAHNYGFGEAISRVSVKYPTPIDGRSFSPSDFSVEGKTIASASVSTSPDKVKGESSGPYVILSLSHTNPQSDKPLPAQGEQGKERPRDLPEKGSQSGSRMGPPMSSSKTLPDLSFSLKQTGMVWDTKGIPYLPSDTLYTARAAEPELQGFQEGSYEDPITGAAMPYYLYLPKGMERGKTYPLIVFIPDASTDTNDTKLSLVQGNGGTIWASKEEQAKHPSMVLVLHYSKDLVDSLGMMTTDENKWTPGLTLAYDTIRHIVDTYPVDRNRIYGTGQSQGGMANIALSDRYPDLFAAQYLVACQWNVEEMAALKDKNLWILVSEGDTKAYPGMNRAVKLWQSLGAPVATSSLWDSHSDKGAWNHLTGAMLQQGSPIQYSVFAGGNHMYTWTIAYNITPIRDWLFTQTKDGTPAFASTRGLSQEEKRSLAGTYLDMGIGFYQGARQDDAKALAFFREAYRLGHMKAGRWIGFLYANGKGVPRDFKKAASWYKKSADKGDITATWLLGELYEKGEGLPQSYEKAFTLYQRAAERTDIIGAPAMTRLGRLYEKGLGRPKDTAKAEELYKKAVEAGYEEAKADLARLDG
;
A
#
# COMPACT_ATOMS: atom_id res chain seq x y z
N MET A 1 -77.15 16.26 27.31
CA MET A 1 -76.04 16.11 26.43
C MET A 1 -74.75 16.36 27.18
N PRO A 2 -73.92 15.41 27.47
CA PRO A 2 -72.63 15.69 28.04
C PRO A 2 -71.60 15.95 26.90
N ALA A 3 -70.91 17.08 27.06
CA ALA A 3 -69.82 17.47 26.19
C ALA A 3 -68.65 16.48 26.37
N MET A 4 -68.25 15.83 25.29
CA MET A 4 -66.98 15.11 25.19
C MET A 4 -65.84 16.15 25.09
N ALA A 5 -65.05 16.25 26.14
CA ALA A 5 -63.75 16.92 26.09
C ALA A 5 -62.80 15.96 25.38
N ALA A 6 -62.44 16.28 24.16
CA ALA A 6 -61.31 15.66 23.47
C ALA A 6 -60.04 16.20 24.12
N ASP A 7 -59.35 15.35 24.86
CA ASP A 7 -57.96 15.58 25.29
C ASP A 7 -57.04 15.42 24.08
N ASP A 8 -56.98 16.47 23.25
CA ASP A 8 -56.02 16.60 22.17
C ASP A 8 -54.65 17.00 22.73
N LYS A 9 -54.04 16.10 23.50
CA LYS A 9 -52.60 16.21 23.77
C LYS A 9 -51.88 15.84 22.49
N ALA A 10 -51.31 16.83 21.82
CA ALA A 10 -50.38 16.60 20.74
C ALA A 10 -49.37 15.52 21.17
N PRO A 11 -49.13 14.49 20.37
CA PRO A 11 -48.20 13.44 20.73
C PRO A 11 -46.85 14.08 21.06
N ALA A 12 -46.24 13.66 22.16
CA ALA A 12 -44.92 14.15 22.56
C ALA A 12 -43.92 14.07 21.36
N PRO A 13 -43.11 15.10 21.18
CA PRO A 13 -42.19 15.13 20.03
C PRO A 13 -41.31 13.89 20.06
N ARG A 14 -41.29 13.17 18.95
CA ARG A 14 -40.44 11.99 18.76
C ARG A 14 -39.00 12.43 18.75
N ALA A 15 -38.15 11.79 19.55
CA ALA A 15 -36.72 12.07 19.65
C ALA A 15 -35.89 10.89 19.15
N LEU A 16 -34.68 11.16 18.75
CA LEU A 16 -33.67 10.11 18.51
C LEU A 16 -33.35 9.37 19.83
N VAL A 17 -32.84 8.13 19.71
CA VAL A 17 -32.57 7.27 20.88
C VAL A 17 -31.18 7.53 21.44
N SER A 18 -30.18 7.59 20.60
CA SER A 18 -28.78 7.74 21.02
C SER A 18 -27.91 8.21 19.88
N VAL A 19 -26.76 8.75 20.22
CA VAL A 19 -25.67 9.05 19.29
C VAL A 19 -24.42 8.30 19.71
N SER A 20 -23.64 7.88 18.74
CA SER A 20 -22.31 7.31 18.93
C SER A 20 -21.39 7.81 17.81
N ALA A 21 -20.10 7.76 18.02
CA ALA A 21 -19.13 8.12 16.99
C ALA A 21 -17.97 7.15 16.97
N THR A 22 -17.28 7.13 15.85
CA THR A 22 -16.08 6.31 15.62
C THR A 22 -14.97 7.22 15.16
N ALA A 23 -13.82 7.13 15.81
CA ALA A 23 -12.57 7.72 15.35
C ALA A 23 -11.89 6.79 14.32
N HIS A 24 -11.10 7.41 13.44
CA HIS A 24 -10.22 6.74 12.51
C HIS A 24 -8.82 7.35 12.63
N ASN A 25 -7.81 6.51 12.62
CA ASN A 25 -6.43 6.96 12.68
C ASN A 25 -5.89 7.19 11.25
N TYR A 26 -5.98 8.42 10.82
CA TYR A 26 -5.45 8.86 9.53
C TYR A 26 -3.93 8.98 9.57
N GLY A 27 -3.28 9.08 8.41
CA GLY A 27 -1.83 9.33 8.34
C GLY A 27 -1.39 10.62 9.06
N PHE A 28 -2.28 11.59 9.22
CA PHE A 28 -2.02 12.85 9.95
C PHE A 28 -2.43 12.81 11.43
N GLY A 29 -2.94 11.69 11.93
CA GLY A 29 -3.40 11.48 13.30
C GLY A 29 -4.85 11.07 13.39
N GLU A 30 -5.29 10.80 14.61
CA GLU A 30 -6.64 10.32 14.89
C GLU A 30 -7.67 11.45 14.84
N ALA A 31 -8.84 11.18 14.25
CA ALA A 31 -9.96 12.10 14.20
C ALA A 31 -11.30 11.35 14.14
N ILE A 32 -12.38 12.01 14.57
CA ILE A 32 -13.72 11.45 14.48
C ILE A 32 -14.13 11.34 13.02
N SER A 33 -14.24 10.14 12.50
CA SER A 33 -14.55 9.89 11.09
C SER A 33 -16.04 9.83 10.80
N ARG A 34 -16.83 9.42 11.80
CA ARG A 34 -18.24 9.11 11.63
C ARG A 34 -19.03 9.35 12.91
N VAL A 35 -20.26 9.87 12.77
CA VAL A 35 -21.27 9.92 13.83
C VAL A 35 -22.47 9.09 13.39
N SER A 36 -22.98 8.23 14.28
CA SER A 36 -24.15 7.38 14.06
C SER A 36 -25.28 7.83 14.97
N VAL A 37 -26.41 8.18 14.38
CA VAL A 37 -27.62 8.64 15.07
C VAL A 37 -28.66 7.54 15.01
N LYS A 38 -29.09 7.02 16.16
CA LYS A 38 -30.09 5.94 16.26
C LYS A 38 -31.48 6.51 16.49
N TYR A 39 -32.42 6.05 15.68
CA TYR A 39 -33.85 6.36 15.78
C TYR A 39 -34.65 5.14 16.27
N PRO A 40 -35.81 5.35 16.93
CA PRO A 40 -36.67 4.24 17.37
C PRO A 40 -37.31 3.46 16.22
N THR A 41 -37.48 4.10 15.07
CA THR A 41 -38.09 3.51 13.86
C THR A 41 -37.14 3.64 12.67
N PRO A 42 -37.27 2.76 11.65
CA PRO A 42 -36.48 2.90 10.44
C PRO A 42 -36.72 4.22 9.71
N ILE A 43 -35.67 4.91 9.34
CA ILE A 43 -35.66 6.18 8.61
C ILE A 43 -35.66 5.90 7.09
N ASP A 44 -36.39 6.70 6.32
CA ASP A 44 -36.30 6.71 4.85
C ASP A 44 -35.01 7.45 4.43
N GLY A 45 -34.13 6.77 3.73
CA GLY A 45 -32.83 7.31 3.30
C GLY A 45 -32.90 8.52 2.35
N ARG A 46 -34.10 8.84 1.84
CA ARG A 46 -34.34 10.00 0.96
C ARG A 46 -34.89 11.21 1.73
N SER A 47 -35.15 11.06 3.02
CA SER A 47 -35.91 12.02 3.82
C SER A 47 -35.07 13.08 4.52
N PHE A 48 -33.76 13.05 4.35
CA PHE A 48 -32.81 13.95 5.02
C PHE A 48 -31.58 14.22 4.16
N SER A 49 -30.83 15.23 4.56
CA SER A 49 -29.57 15.65 3.97
C SER A 49 -28.52 15.92 5.06
N PRO A 50 -27.24 16.10 4.73
CA PRO A 50 -26.21 16.49 5.69
C PRO A 50 -26.55 17.76 6.47
N SER A 51 -27.25 18.73 5.85
CA SER A 51 -27.65 20.01 6.48
C SER A 51 -28.72 19.88 7.58
N ASP A 52 -29.39 18.73 7.66
CA ASP A 52 -30.36 18.45 8.73
C ASP A 52 -29.71 18.07 10.07
N PHE A 53 -28.38 18.07 10.09
CA PHE A 53 -27.55 17.79 11.27
C PHE A 53 -26.42 18.81 11.39
N SER A 54 -26.00 19.06 12.63
CA SER A 54 -24.82 19.84 12.95
C SER A 54 -23.96 19.08 13.94
N VAL A 55 -22.69 18.92 13.63
CA VAL A 55 -21.67 18.39 14.54
C VAL A 55 -20.69 19.54 14.83
N GLU A 56 -20.57 19.92 16.10
CA GLU A 56 -19.80 21.11 16.49
C GLU A 56 -18.34 21.03 16.03
N GLY A 57 -17.88 22.09 15.35
CA GLY A 57 -16.51 22.18 14.85
C GLY A 57 -16.14 21.18 13.76
N LYS A 58 -17.13 20.48 13.14
CA LYS A 58 -16.89 19.47 12.10
C LYS A 58 -17.74 19.74 10.88
N THR A 59 -17.24 19.32 9.73
CA THR A 59 -17.98 19.35 8.46
C THR A 59 -18.51 17.97 8.12
N ILE A 60 -19.81 17.87 7.87
CA ILE A 60 -20.45 16.63 7.45
C ILE A 60 -20.30 16.51 5.92
N ALA A 61 -19.54 15.54 5.46
CA ALA A 61 -19.30 15.29 4.04
C ALA A 61 -20.47 14.56 3.35
N SER A 62 -21.10 13.62 4.09
CA SER A 62 -22.24 12.87 3.57
C SER A 62 -23.10 12.33 4.71
N ALA A 63 -24.36 12.05 4.38
CA ALA A 63 -25.29 11.39 5.30
C ALA A 63 -25.95 10.20 4.55
N SER A 64 -26.13 9.08 5.24
CA SER A 64 -26.76 7.89 4.69
C SER A 64 -27.51 7.13 5.79
N VAL A 65 -28.40 6.21 5.39
CA VAL A 65 -29.14 5.37 6.34
C VAL A 65 -28.56 3.96 6.36
N SER A 66 -28.63 3.29 7.51
CA SER A 66 -28.09 1.95 7.69
C SER A 66 -28.87 1.13 8.71
N THR A 67 -28.78 -0.20 8.58
CA THR A 67 -29.29 -1.16 9.55
C THR A 67 -28.34 -1.38 10.73
N SER A 68 -27.07 -0.91 10.63
CA SER A 68 -26.03 -1.04 11.65
C SER A 68 -25.24 0.26 11.81
N PRO A 69 -24.80 0.64 13.02
CA PRO A 69 -23.98 1.82 13.24
C PRO A 69 -22.60 1.75 12.55
N ASP A 70 -22.14 0.54 12.22
CA ASP A 70 -20.79 0.30 11.67
C ASP A 70 -20.75 0.19 10.15
N LYS A 71 -21.90 0.15 9.49
CA LYS A 71 -22.02 -0.04 8.06
C LYS A 71 -22.12 1.31 7.34
N VAL A 72 -21.11 1.64 6.53
CA VAL A 72 -21.03 2.93 5.82
C VAL A 72 -21.80 2.93 4.51
N LYS A 73 -21.99 1.77 3.87
CA LYS A 73 -22.71 1.68 2.60
C LYS A 73 -24.20 1.94 2.83
N GLY A 74 -24.70 3.03 2.26
CA GLY A 74 -26.09 3.44 2.40
C GLY A 74 -27.09 2.37 1.94
N GLU A 75 -28.18 2.28 2.69
CA GLU A 75 -29.33 1.43 2.42
C GLU A 75 -30.55 2.32 2.08
N SER A 76 -31.66 1.76 1.64
CA SER A 76 -32.87 2.55 1.38
C SER A 76 -33.57 3.00 2.65
N SER A 77 -33.43 2.22 3.74
CA SER A 77 -33.98 2.53 5.06
C SER A 77 -33.25 1.79 6.18
N GLY A 78 -33.32 2.30 7.39
CA GLY A 78 -32.75 1.67 8.58
C GLY A 78 -32.85 2.57 9.84
N PRO A 79 -32.60 2.02 11.04
CA PRO A 79 -32.73 2.77 12.28
C PRO A 79 -31.55 3.72 12.56
N TYR A 80 -30.49 3.69 11.76
CA TYR A 80 -29.32 4.54 11.93
C TYR A 80 -29.17 5.52 10.79
N VAL A 81 -28.95 6.80 11.09
CA VAL A 81 -28.41 7.79 10.17
C VAL A 81 -26.90 7.89 10.42
N ILE A 82 -26.12 7.67 9.40
CA ILE A 82 -24.66 7.69 9.44
C ILE A 82 -24.17 9.00 8.81
N LEU A 83 -23.51 9.83 9.59
CA LEU A 83 -22.89 11.07 9.17
C LEU A 83 -21.39 10.83 9.00
N SER A 84 -20.89 10.88 7.78
CA SER A 84 -19.45 10.83 7.50
C SER A 84 -18.88 12.24 7.59
N LEU A 85 -17.81 12.41 8.35
CA LEU A 85 -17.15 13.70 8.54
C LEU A 85 -16.00 13.87 7.53
N SER A 86 -15.83 15.07 7.02
CA SER A 86 -14.68 15.41 6.19
C SER A 86 -13.48 15.81 7.06
N HIS A 87 -12.31 15.42 6.61
CA HIS A 87 -11.04 15.78 7.21
C HIS A 87 -10.09 16.28 6.14
N THR A 88 -9.42 17.39 6.44
CA THR A 88 -8.33 17.91 5.62
C THR A 88 -7.02 17.47 6.26
N ASN A 89 -6.12 16.91 5.47
CA ASN A 89 -4.75 16.68 5.93
C ASN A 89 -4.08 18.04 6.16
N PRO A 90 -3.68 18.41 7.38
CA PRO A 90 -3.08 19.72 7.66
C PRO A 90 -1.80 20.01 6.88
N GLN A 91 -1.21 18.96 6.27
CA GLN A 91 -0.01 19.06 5.45
C GLN A 91 -0.32 19.14 3.94
N SER A 92 -1.58 18.90 3.51
CA SER A 92 -1.95 18.88 2.08
C SER A 92 -2.12 20.25 1.44
N ASP A 93 -2.29 21.32 2.23
CA ASP A 93 -2.61 22.66 1.72
C ASP A 93 -1.38 23.47 1.27
N LYS A 94 -0.19 22.86 1.25
CA LYS A 94 0.98 23.49 0.66
C LYS A 94 1.00 23.18 -0.83
N PRO A 95 0.88 24.19 -1.72
CA PRO A 95 0.85 23.96 -3.16
C PRO A 95 2.07 23.17 -3.60
N LEU A 96 1.84 22.12 -4.40
CA LEU A 96 2.91 21.50 -5.17
C LEU A 96 3.56 22.62 -6.03
N PRO A 97 4.89 22.64 -6.18
CA PRO A 97 5.52 23.59 -7.10
C PRO A 97 4.88 23.43 -8.47
N ALA A 98 4.48 24.56 -9.09
CA ALA A 98 3.80 24.56 -10.37
C ALA A 98 4.59 23.72 -11.40
N GLN A 99 3.91 22.85 -12.14
CA GLN A 99 4.51 21.95 -13.15
C GLN A 99 5.29 22.66 -14.28
N GLY A 100 5.43 23.98 -14.26
CA GLY A 100 6.14 24.80 -15.24
C GLY A 100 7.62 25.08 -14.93
N GLU A 101 8.14 24.75 -13.76
CA GLU A 101 9.54 25.01 -13.40
C GLU A 101 10.48 23.79 -13.53
N GLN A 102 10.02 22.69 -14.11
CA GLN A 102 10.80 21.46 -14.32
C GLN A 102 11.92 21.59 -15.40
N GLY A 103 12.10 22.77 -16.00
CA GLY A 103 13.06 23.00 -17.09
C GLY A 103 14.37 23.70 -16.70
N LYS A 104 14.54 24.09 -15.44
CA LYS A 104 15.83 24.64 -14.99
C LYS A 104 16.53 23.64 -14.10
N GLU A 105 17.55 22.98 -14.65
CA GLU A 105 18.54 22.26 -13.85
C GLU A 105 19.01 23.16 -12.72
N ARG A 106 18.54 22.89 -11.50
CA ARG A 106 19.19 23.46 -10.32
C ARG A 106 20.58 22.83 -10.23
N PRO A 107 21.63 23.63 -9.96
CA PRO A 107 22.97 23.10 -9.82
C PRO A 107 22.99 21.97 -8.81
N ARG A 108 23.52 20.82 -9.20
CA ARG A 108 23.66 19.61 -8.36
C ARG A 108 24.65 19.76 -7.21
N ASP A 109 25.30 20.93 -7.11
CA ASP A 109 26.30 21.21 -6.10
C ASP A 109 25.97 22.51 -5.39
N LEU A 110 25.35 22.41 -4.20
CA LEU A 110 25.42 23.49 -3.23
C LEU A 110 26.81 23.41 -2.59
N PRO A 111 27.57 24.53 -2.55
CA PRO A 111 28.88 24.52 -1.91
C PRO A 111 28.74 24.17 -0.43
N GLU A 112 29.59 23.27 0.03
CA GLU A 112 29.80 23.00 1.44
C GLU A 112 30.15 24.28 2.16
N LYS A 113 29.23 24.84 2.93
CA LYS A 113 29.59 25.89 3.90
C LYS A 113 30.34 25.18 5.02
N GLY A 114 31.62 25.58 5.12
CA GLY A 114 32.56 25.07 6.09
C GLY A 114 32.01 25.01 7.51
N SER A 115 32.39 23.93 8.17
CA SER A 115 32.15 23.66 9.56
C SER A 115 32.59 24.83 10.45
N GLN A 116 31.64 25.59 10.96
CA GLN A 116 31.86 26.30 12.22
C GLN A 116 31.14 25.51 13.32
N SER A 117 31.96 24.92 14.19
CA SER A 117 31.56 24.35 15.45
C SER A 117 30.86 25.42 16.30
N GLY A 118 29.56 25.32 16.35
CA GLY A 118 28.70 26.08 17.22
C GLY A 118 27.43 25.34 17.39
N SER A 119 27.29 24.68 18.53
CA SER A 119 26.04 24.11 19.04
C SER A 119 24.90 25.12 18.89
N ARG A 120 24.22 25.13 17.78
CA ARG A 120 22.88 25.68 17.62
C ARG A 120 21.95 24.50 17.45
N MET A 121 21.42 24.01 18.59
CA MET A 121 20.08 23.45 18.59
C MET A 121 19.24 24.37 17.71
N GLY A 122 18.71 23.85 16.59
CA GLY A 122 17.55 24.44 15.96
C GLY A 122 16.50 24.68 17.04
N PRO A 123 15.53 25.59 16.84
CA PRO A 123 14.50 25.81 17.85
C PRO A 123 13.99 24.43 18.25
N PRO A 124 13.79 24.16 19.55
CA PRO A 124 13.35 22.86 19.98
C PRO A 124 12.18 22.48 19.10
N MET A 125 12.16 21.27 18.55
CA MET A 125 10.97 20.74 17.87
C MET A 125 9.89 20.57 18.95
N SER A 126 9.46 21.66 19.51
CA SER A 126 8.53 21.74 20.60
C SER A 126 7.14 21.99 20.04
N SER A 127 6.53 20.96 19.63
CA SER A 127 5.20 20.69 20.13
C SER A 127 5.10 19.17 20.14
N SER A 128 5.44 18.58 21.27
CA SER A 128 4.91 17.26 21.59
C SER A 128 3.45 17.30 21.23
N LYS A 129 3.01 16.44 20.32
CA LYS A 129 1.59 16.33 20.00
C LYS A 129 0.85 16.01 21.28
N THR A 130 -0.32 16.55 21.45
CA THR A 130 -1.28 16.15 22.48
C THR A 130 -2.25 15.16 21.87
N LEU A 131 -2.85 14.32 22.71
CA LEU A 131 -3.94 13.46 22.27
C LEU A 131 -5.06 14.27 21.64
N PRO A 132 -5.65 13.82 20.53
CA PRO A 132 -6.79 14.50 19.92
C PRO A 132 -8.00 14.45 20.85
N ASP A 133 -8.76 15.54 20.90
CA ASP A 133 -10.06 15.52 21.55
C ASP A 133 -11.08 14.81 20.64
N LEU A 134 -11.54 13.66 21.12
CA LEU A 134 -12.55 12.83 20.45
C LEU A 134 -13.97 13.05 20.98
N SER A 135 -14.17 14.07 21.82
CA SER A 135 -15.50 14.51 22.23
C SER A 135 -16.21 15.22 21.07
N PHE A 136 -17.51 15.07 21.00
CA PHE A 136 -18.32 15.75 20.01
C PHE A 136 -19.69 16.10 20.55
N SER A 137 -20.31 17.10 19.93
CA SER A 137 -21.69 17.51 20.20
C SER A 137 -22.46 17.46 18.87
N LEU A 138 -23.63 16.84 18.88
CA LEU A 138 -24.52 16.73 17.72
C LEU A 138 -25.88 17.37 18.04
N LYS A 139 -26.41 18.09 17.05
CA LYS A 139 -27.77 18.64 17.04
C LYS A 139 -28.48 18.21 15.75
N GLN A 140 -29.74 17.79 15.83
CA GLN A 140 -30.60 17.63 14.67
C GLN A 140 -31.25 18.99 14.35
N THR A 141 -30.92 19.55 13.20
CA THR A 141 -31.32 20.90 12.76
C THR A 141 -32.47 20.89 11.75
N GLY A 142 -32.70 19.76 11.09
CA GLY A 142 -33.77 19.58 10.12
C GLY A 142 -34.72 18.43 10.44
N MET A 143 -35.74 18.23 9.61
CA MET A 143 -36.70 17.14 9.73
C MET A 143 -36.15 15.84 9.14
N VAL A 144 -36.35 14.74 9.86
CA VAL A 144 -35.99 13.39 9.41
C VAL A 144 -37.26 12.53 9.45
N TRP A 145 -37.58 11.87 8.35
CA TRP A 145 -38.84 11.11 8.24
C TRP A 145 -38.59 9.61 8.34
N ASP A 146 -39.45 8.91 9.07
CA ASP A 146 -39.43 7.46 9.07
C ASP A 146 -40.10 6.88 7.81
N THR A 147 -39.99 5.57 7.62
CA THR A 147 -40.56 4.84 6.47
C THR A 147 -42.09 4.85 6.43
N LYS A 148 -42.77 5.33 7.48
CA LYS A 148 -44.23 5.51 7.56
C LYS A 148 -44.66 6.95 7.26
N GLY A 149 -43.71 7.84 6.95
CA GLY A 149 -43.96 9.25 6.71
C GLY A 149 -44.23 10.07 7.98
N ILE A 150 -43.75 9.62 9.14
CA ILE A 150 -43.88 10.35 10.39
C ILE A 150 -42.56 11.06 10.70
N PRO A 151 -42.57 12.41 10.90
CA PRO A 151 -41.36 13.18 11.10
C PRO A 151 -40.78 13.08 12.51
N TYR A 152 -39.46 13.15 12.60
CA TYR A 152 -38.67 13.57 13.74
C TYR A 152 -38.33 15.04 13.54
N LEU A 153 -38.82 15.91 14.41
CA LEU A 153 -38.66 17.36 14.27
C LEU A 153 -37.27 17.82 14.71
N PRO A 154 -36.78 18.96 14.20
CA PRO A 154 -35.58 19.61 14.74
C PRO A 154 -35.69 19.80 16.24
N SER A 155 -34.58 19.73 16.94
CA SER A 155 -34.51 19.86 18.38
C SER A 155 -33.32 20.70 18.79
N ASP A 156 -33.51 21.53 19.84
CA ASP A 156 -32.38 22.24 20.47
C ASP A 156 -31.56 21.35 21.42
N THR A 157 -31.95 20.08 21.56
CA THR A 157 -31.21 19.11 22.36
C THR A 157 -29.82 18.87 21.75
N LEU A 158 -28.81 19.08 22.58
CA LEU A 158 -27.43 18.78 22.24
C LEU A 158 -27.07 17.40 22.79
N TYR A 159 -26.68 16.51 21.89
CA TYR A 159 -26.22 15.16 22.25
C TYR A 159 -24.69 15.15 22.27
N THR A 160 -24.09 14.88 23.42
CA THR A 160 -22.63 14.84 23.61
C THR A 160 -22.15 13.43 23.88
N ALA A 161 -21.06 13.04 23.30
CA ALA A 161 -20.41 11.77 23.56
C ALA A 161 -18.92 11.85 23.18
N ARG A 162 -18.16 10.79 23.49
CA ARG A 162 -16.79 10.57 23.01
C ARG A 162 -16.81 9.47 21.95
N ALA A 163 -16.03 9.65 20.89
CA ALA A 163 -15.90 8.64 19.85
C ALA A 163 -15.16 7.40 20.36
N ALA A 164 -15.59 6.23 19.88
CA ALA A 164 -14.88 4.97 20.07
C ALA A 164 -13.66 4.89 19.14
N GLU A 165 -12.64 4.19 19.59
CA GLU A 165 -11.34 4.01 18.91
C GLU A 165 -11.14 2.52 18.55
N PRO A 166 -11.85 1.98 17.54
CA PRO A 166 -11.85 0.55 17.26
C PRO A 166 -10.51 0.04 16.74
N GLU A 167 -9.69 0.91 16.15
CA GLU A 167 -8.37 0.55 15.60
C GLU A 167 -7.31 0.34 16.68
N LEU A 168 -7.55 0.83 17.89
CA LEU A 168 -6.67 0.59 19.04
C LEU A 168 -7.03 -0.69 19.78
N GLN A 169 -8.20 -1.28 19.48
CA GLN A 169 -8.63 -2.51 20.13
C GLN A 169 -7.70 -3.67 19.76
N GLY A 170 -7.17 -4.32 20.78
CA GLY A 170 -6.25 -5.44 20.65
C GLY A 170 -4.78 -5.08 20.85
N PHE A 171 -4.44 -3.80 20.90
CA PHE A 171 -3.14 -3.36 21.39
C PHE A 171 -3.11 -3.45 22.92
N GLN A 172 -2.09 -4.11 23.43
CA GLN A 172 -1.83 -4.28 24.86
C GLN A 172 -0.62 -3.45 25.22
N GLU A 173 -0.73 -2.63 26.24
CA GLU A 173 0.39 -1.87 26.77
C GLU A 173 1.30 -2.80 27.58
N GLY A 174 2.61 -2.62 27.42
CA GLY A 174 3.65 -3.32 28.13
C GLY A 174 4.87 -2.44 28.34
N SER A 175 5.84 -2.93 29.07
CA SER A 175 7.14 -2.28 29.27
C SER A 175 8.24 -3.33 29.38
N TYR A 176 9.37 -3.03 28.78
CA TYR A 176 10.61 -3.78 28.99
C TYR A 176 11.53 -2.96 29.89
N GLU A 177 11.96 -3.52 30.99
CA GLU A 177 12.96 -2.93 31.89
C GLU A 177 14.33 -3.60 31.64
N ASP A 178 15.31 -2.78 31.27
CA ASP A 178 16.69 -3.27 31.12
C ASP A 178 17.27 -3.62 32.49
N PRO A 179 17.66 -4.88 32.70
CA PRO A 179 18.13 -5.35 34.02
C PRO A 179 19.48 -4.72 34.46
N ILE A 180 20.19 -4.06 33.55
CA ILE A 180 21.48 -3.44 33.84
C ILE A 180 21.32 -1.98 34.24
N THR A 181 20.53 -1.23 33.47
CA THR A 181 20.38 0.21 33.65
C THR A 181 19.13 0.58 34.44
N GLY A 182 18.14 -0.33 34.53
CA GLY A 182 16.83 -0.05 35.10
C GLY A 182 15.95 0.86 34.19
N ALA A 183 16.41 1.20 33.00
CA ALA A 183 15.66 1.98 32.05
C ALA A 183 14.49 1.15 31.50
N ALA A 184 13.29 1.71 31.49
CA ALA A 184 12.09 1.01 31.06
C ALA A 184 11.55 1.61 29.75
N MET A 185 11.42 0.80 28.70
CA MET A 185 10.82 1.17 27.42
C MET A 185 9.37 0.72 27.37
N PRO A 186 8.39 1.62 27.45
CA PRO A 186 7.00 1.29 27.18
C PRO A 186 6.78 0.88 25.72
N TYR A 187 5.81 0.03 25.48
CA TYR A 187 5.40 -0.37 24.13
C TYR A 187 3.93 -0.77 24.09
N TYR A 188 3.38 -0.80 22.89
CA TYR A 188 2.12 -1.48 22.60
C TYR A 188 2.40 -2.72 21.74
N LEU A 189 1.74 -3.83 22.08
CA LEU A 189 1.82 -5.06 21.33
C LEU A 189 0.43 -5.51 20.89
N TYR A 190 0.24 -5.66 19.58
CA TYR A 190 -0.94 -6.30 19.01
C TYR A 190 -0.62 -7.75 18.70
N LEU A 191 -1.52 -8.66 19.10
CA LEU A 191 -1.46 -10.08 18.77
C LEU A 191 -2.58 -10.43 17.79
N PRO A 192 -2.30 -11.16 16.69
CA PRO A 192 -3.32 -11.52 15.72
C PRO A 192 -4.42 -12.38 16.35
N LYS A 193 -5.68 -12.09 16.00
CA LYS A 193 -6.82 -12.86 16.53
C LYS A 193 -6.78 -14.31 16.08
N GLY A 194 -7.06 -15.23 16.99
CA GLY A 194 -7.11 -16.66 16.68
C GLY A 194 -5.72 -17.29 16.48
N MET A 195 -4.71 -16.84 17.19
CA MET A 195 -3.39 -17.46 17.18
C MET A 195 -3.49 -18.94 17.52
N GLU A 196 -2.83 -19.77 16.71
CA GLU A 196 -2.82 -21.21 16.87
C GLU A 196 -1.58 -21.65 17.68
N ARG A 197 -1.79 -22.59 18.62
CA ARG A 197 -0.68 -23.13 19.43
C ARG A 197 0.37 -23.79 18.53
N GLY A 198 1.63 -23.40 18.73
CA GLY A 198 2.77 -23.95 17.98
C GLY A 198 3.02 -23.29 16.62
N LYS A 199 2.19 -22.34 16.19
CA LYS A 199 2.49 -21.49 15.03
C LYS A 199 3.27 -20.24 15.43
N THR A 200 4.14 -19.81 14.55
CA THR A 200 4.83 -18.51 14.63
C THR A 200 4.23 -17.52 13.65
N TYR A 201 4.35 -16.23 13.99
CA TYR A 201 3.74 -15.13 13.24
C TYR A 201 4.79 -14.07 12.91
N PRO A 202 4.67 -13.39 11.76
CA PRO A 202 5.51 -12.23 11.45
C PRO A 202 5.41 -11.16 12.55
N LEU A 203 6.48 -10.40 12.73
CA LEU A 203 6.51 -9.24 13.62
C LEU A 203 6.78 -7.98 12.82
N ILE A 204 5.89 -7.00 12.90
CA ILE A 204 6.14 -5.62 12.49
C ILE A 204 6.67 -4.85 13.71
N VAL A 205 7.81 -4.20 13.56
CA VAL A 205 8.37 -3.28 14.54
C VAL A 205 8.20 -1.87 14.01
N PHE A 206 7.27 -1.13 14.58
CA PHE A 206 7.06 0.29 14.27
C PHE A 206 7.70 1.17 15.33
N ILE A 207 8.54 2.09 14.91
CA ILE A 207 9.13 3.12 15.76
C ILE A 207 8.62 4.49 15.27
N PRO A 208 7.94 5.28 16.10
CA PRO A 208 7.37 6.57 15.73
C PRO A 208 8.44 7.67 15.63
N ASP A 209 8.04 8.86 15.22
CA ASP A 209 8.90 10.05 15.21
C ASP A 209 9.04 10.68 16.60
N ALA A 210 10.00 11.59 16.73
CA ALA A 210 10.32 12.26 17.99
C ALA A 210 9.20 13.14 18.58
N SER A 211 8.13 13.43 17.84
CA SER A 211 7.00 14.20 18.40
C SER A 211 6.18 13.41 19.39
N THR A 212 6.40 12.08 19.47
CA THR A 212 5.78 11.21 20.48
C THR A 212 6.64 11.02 21.73
N ASP A 213 7.81 11.63 21.80
CA ASP A 213 8.71 11.56 22.97
C ASP A 213 8.12 12.34 24.15
N THR A 214 7.05 11.82 24.70
CA THR A 214 6.25 12.34 25.81
C THR A 214 5.97 11.19 26.79
N ASN A 215 5.34 11.47 27.93
CA ASN A 215 4.92 10.42 28.85
C ASN A 215 3.53 9.86 28.55
N ASP A 216 2.88 10.34 27.49
CA ASP A 216 1.61 9.79 27.02
C ASP A 216 1.87 8.72 25.94
N THR A 217 1.92 7.46 26.39
CA THR A 217 2.27 6.29 25.56
C THR A 217 1.34 6.15 24.36
N LYS A 218 0.06 6.55 24.50
CA LYS A 218 -0.94 6.42 23.45
C LYS A 218 -0.60 7.24 22.19
N LEU A 219 0.17 8.32 22.31
CA LEU A 219 0.59 9.12 21.17
C LEU A 219 1.33 8.31 20.10
N SER A 220 2.10 7.27 20.48
CA SER A 220 2.77 6.39 19.54
C SER A 220 1.80 5.60 18.63
N LEU A 221 0.55 5.41 19.06
CA LEU A 221 -0.49 4.76 18.26
C LEU A 221 -1.29 5.75 17.40
N VAL A 222 -1.56 6.98 17.91
CA VAL A 222 -2.56 7.88 17.32
C VAL A 222 -2.00 9.11 16.63
N GLN A 223 -0.69 9.32 16.67
CA GLN A 223 0.00 10.41 16.00
C GLN A 223 -0.15 10.36 14.46
N GLY A 224 -0.27 9.15 13.92
CA GLY A 224 -0.52 8.78 12.54
C GLY A 224 -0.77 7.28 12.49
N ASN A 225 -1.13 6.76 11.33
CA ASN A 225 -1.50 5.35 11.19
C ASN A 225 -0.32 4.37 11.01
N GLY A 226 0.92 4.84 11.10
CA GLY A 226 2.11 4.01 10.85
C GLY A 226 2.24 2.78 11.76
N GLY A 227 1.75 2.86 13.01
CA GLY A 227 1.67 1.71 13.92
C GLY A 227 0.41 0.88 13.74
N THR A 228 -0.76 1.53 13.61
CA THR A 228 -2.06 0.86 13.67
C THR A 228 -2.51 0.22 12.36
N ILE A 229 -2.03 0.69 11.21
CA ILE A 229 -2.43 0.16 9.89
C ILE A 229 -2.18 -1.35 9.76
N TRP A 230 -1.11 -1.86 10.35
CA TRP A 230 -0.74 -3.27 10.32
C TRP A 230 -1.68 -4.16 11.13
N ALA A 231 -2.35 -3.59 12.13
CA ALA A 231 -3.37 -4.27 12.94
C ALA A 231 -4.79 -4.09 12.36
N SER A 232 -4.94 -3.36 11.26
CA SER A 232 -6.23 -3.19 10.59
C SER A 232 -6.83 -4.53 10.17
N LYS A 233 -8.16 -4.59 10.09
CA LYS A 233 -8.87 -5.81 9.68
C LYS A 233 -8.42 -6.30 8.29
N GLU A 234 -8.18 -5.38 7.39
CA GLU A 234 -7.74 -5.63 6.01
C GLU A 234 -6.34 -6.23 5.98
N GLU A 235 -5.38 -5.64 6.70
CA GLU A 235 -4.01 -6.16 6.75
C GLU A 235 -3.94 -7.50 7.47
N GLN A 236 -4.62 -7.64 8.61
CA GLN A 236 -4.64 -8.90 9.36
C GLN A 236 -5.35 -10.04 8.61
N ALA A 237 -6.29 -9.75 7.71
CA ALA A 237 -6.90 -10.76 6.84
C ALA A 237 -5.89 -11.32 5.81
N LYS A 238 -5.00 -10.46 5.30
CA LYS A 238 -3.93 -10.82 4.35
C LYS A 238 -2.72 -11.42 5.06
N HIS A 239 -2.27 -10.76 6.09
CA HIS A 239 -0.99 -10.96 6.77
C HIS A 239 -1.18 -11.00 8.29
N PRO A 240 -1.77 -12.07 8.85
CA PRO A 240 -1.85 -12.21 10.30
C PRO A 240 -0.45 -12.03 10.93
N SER A 241 -0.25 -10.95 11.66
CA SER A 241 1.05 -10.54 12.18
C SER A 241 0.93 -9.90 13.55
N MET A 242 1.98 -10.01 14.35
CA MET A 242 2.15 -9.22 15.56
C MET A 242 2.64 -7.82 15.17
N VAL A 243 2.22 -6.80 15.94
CA VAL A 243 2.67 -5.42 15.73
C VAL A 243 3.19 -4.88 17.05
N LEU A 244 4.47 -4.57 17.08
CA LEU A 244 5.14 -3.91 18.19
C LEU A 244 5.30 -2.43 17.86
N VAL A 245 4.75 -1.57 18.70
CA VAL A 245 4.89 -0.12 18.64
C VAL A 245 5.69 0.34 19.83
N LEU A 246 6.92 0.77 19.63
CA LEU A 246 7.77 1.29 20.69
C LEU A 246 7.33 2.70 21.09
N HIS A 247 7.56 3.03 22.37
CA HIS A 247 7.34 4.37 22.88
C HIS A 247 8.57 4.87 23.62
N TYR A 248 9.26 5.84 23.03
CA TYR A 248 10.41 6.47 23.67
C TYR A 248 9.94 7.64 24.50
N SER A 249 9.70 7.42 25.79
CA SER A 249 9.07 8.39 26.69
C SER A 249 9.96 9.61 26.97
N LYS A 250 9.33 10.69 27.43
CA LYS A 250 10.10 11.86 27.89
C LYS A 250 11.07 11.52 29.03
N ASP A 251 10.70 10.64 29.93
CA ASP A 251 11.60 10.20 31.01
C ASP A 251 12.84 9.49 30.48
N LEU A 252 12.72 8.75 29.36
CA LEU A 252 13.87 8.16 28.65
C LEU A 252 14.71 9.24 27.97
N VAL A 253 14.08 10.25 27.36
CA VAL A 253 14.82 11.39 26.80
C VAL A 253 15.61 12.12 27.90
N ASP A 254 14.99 12.35 29.05
CA ASP A 254 15.62 13.06 30.18
C ASP A 254 16.79 12.24 30.81
N SER A 255 16.69 10.92 30.81
CA SER A 255 17.69 10.03 31.44
C SER A 255 18.77 9.51 30.49
N LEU A 256 18.43 9.19 29.24
CA LEU A 256 19.33 8.57 28.25
C LEU A 256 19.66 9.50 27.07
N GLY A 257 19.03 10.67 26.98
CA GLY A 257 19.08 11.53 25.81
C GLY A 257 18.12 11.08 24.70
N MET A 258 18.18 11.75 23.55
CA MET A 258 17.36 11.38 22.38
C MET A 258 17.73 9.98 21.88
N MET A 259 16.74 9.21 21.40
CA MET A 259 17.00 7.88 20.83
C MET A 259 17.87 7.97 19.57
N THR A 260 17.66 8.98 18.73
CA THR A 260 18.57 9.32 17.62
C THR A 260 18.90 10.81 17.64
N THR A 261 20.08 11.18 17.14
CA THR A 261 20.57 12.56 17.08
C THR A 261 20.94 12.94 15.65
N ASP A 262 21.10 14.22 15.39
CA ASP A 262 21.56 14.75 14.09
C ASP A 262 23.02 14.32 13.75
N GLU A 263 23.78 13.86 14.75
CA GLU A 263 25.13 13.29 14.55
C GLU A 263 25.06 11.87 13.97
N ASN A 264 23.89 11.26 13.93
CA ASN A 264 23.64 9.91 13.40
C ASN A 264 24.58 8.87 14.01
N LYS A 265 24.68 8.87 15.34
CA LYS A 265 25.50 7.94 16.12
C LYS A 265 24.63 7.01 16.97
N TRP A 266 25.18 5.87 17.29
CA TRP A 266 24.56 4.93 18.21
C TRP A 266 24.40 5.53 19.62
N THR A 267 23.21 5.38 20.20
CA THR A 267 22.84 5.92 21.52
C THR A 267 22.43 4.82 22.50
N PRO A 268 22.40 5.08 23.82
CA PRO A 268 21.80 4.16 24.79
C PRO A 268 20.32 3.87 24.49
N GLY A 269 19.57 4.86 23.97
CA GLY A 269 18.18 4.67 23.55
C GLY A 269 18.01 3.64 22.43
N LEU A 270 18.92 3.60 21.46
CA LEU A 270 18.94 2.55 20.41
C LEU A 270 19.25 1.17 21.00
N THR A 271 20.14 1.08 22.01
CA THR A 271 20.40 -0.18 22.73
C THR A 271 19.13 -0.68 23.41
N LEU A 272 18.45 0.19 24.15
CA LEU A 272 17.20 -0.16 24.84
C LEU A 272 16.09 -0.56 23.83
N ALA A 273 15.98 0.12 22.69
CA ALA A 273 15.05 -0.26 21.62
C ALA A 273 15.37 -1.67 21.07
N TYR A 274 16.63 -1.99 20.82
CA TYR A 274 17.04 -3.32 20.39
C TYR A 274 16.70 -4.40 21.42
N ASP A 275 17.02 -4.16 22.69
CA ASP A 275 16.78 -5.12 23.77
C ASP A 275 15.27 -5.34 23.98
N THR A 276 14.47 -4.30 23.85
CA THR A 276 12.99 -4.41 23.85
C THR A 276 12.49 -5.29 22.70
N ILE A 277 12.99 -5.08 21.48
CA ILE A 277 12.64 -5.91 20.32
C ILE A 277 13.04 -7.37 20.56
N ARG A 278 14.25 -7.61 21.08
CA ARG A 278 14.75 -8.95 21.42
C ARG A 278 13.88 -9.62 22.48
N HIS A 279 13.50 -8.88 23.53
CA HIS A 279 12.59 -9.39 24.56
C HIS A 279 11.27 -9.90 23.95
N ILE A 280 10.65 -9.13 23.04
CA ILE A 280 9.41 -9.55 22.35
C ILE A 280 9.66 -10.78 21.48
N VAL A 281 10.75 -10.82 20.70
CA VAL A 281 11.11 -11.96 19.84
C VAL A 281 11.37 -13.23 20.65
N ASP A 282 11.87 -13.12 21.86
CA ASP A 282 12.18 -14.25 22.73
C ASP A 282 10.96 -14.70 23.57
N THR A 283 10.02 -13.80 23.84
CA THR A 283 8.85 -14.06 24.69
C THR A 283 7.65 -14.57 23.92
N TYR A 284 7.45 -14.10 22.70
CA TYR A 284 6.27 -14.40 21.89
C TYR A 284 6.60 -15.32 20.71
N PRO A 285 5.61 -16.01 20.11
CA PRO A 285 5.84 -16.93 18.99
C PRO A 285 6.11 -16.17 17.68
N VAL A 286 7.18 -15.41 17.65
CA VAL A 286 7.63 -14.64 16.48
C VAL A 286 8.27 -15.57 15.46
N ASP A 287 7.87 -15.43 14.20
CA ASP A 287 8.60 -16.00 13.07
C ASP A 287 9.89 -15.19 12.84
N ARG A 288 11.01 -15.71 13.34
CA ARG A 288 12.32 -15.05 13.27
C ARG A 288 12.81 -14.81 11.84
N ASN A 289 12.22 -15.51 10.85
CA ASN A 289 12.50 -15.30 9.43
C ASN A 289 11.72 -14.11 8.83
N ARG A 290 10.67 -13.64 9.54
CA ARG A 290 9.76 -12.57 9.08
C ARG A 290 9.58 -11.48 10.12
N ILE A 291 10.68 -10.78 10.46
CA ILE A 291 10.68 -9.59 11.30
C ILE A 291 10.88 -8.39 10.38
N TYR A 292 10.00 -7.42 10.46
CA TYR A 292 10.02 -6.24 9.58
C TYR A 292 10.14 -4.98 10.40
N GLY A 293 11.02 -4.07 9.95
CA GLY A 293 11.21 -2.77 10.56
C GLY A 293 10.50 -1.67 9.77
N THR A 294 9.83 -0.76 10.46
CA THR A 294 9.26 0.43 9.84
C THR A 294 9.20 1.59 10.81
N GLY A 295 9.23 2.80 10.30
CA GLY A 295 9.18 4.02 11.09
C GLY A 295 9.40 5.24 10.26
N GLN A 296 9.04 6.38 10.83
CA GLN A 296 9.18 7.69 10.21
C GLN A 296 10.13 8.58 11.01
N SER A 297 10.86 9.48 10.34
CA SER A 297 11.76 10.44 10.97
C SER A 297 12.73 9.73 11.93
N GLN A 298 12.74 10.06 13.24
CA GLN A 298 13.52 9.39 14.28
C GLN A 298 13.37 7.86 14.23
N GLY A 299 12.13 7.37 14.07
CA GLY A 299 11.87 5.93 14.01
C GLY A 299 12.46 5.25 12.78
N GLY A 300 12.47 5.94 11.63
CA GLY A 300 13.16 5.48 10.43
C GLY A 300 14.67 5.47 10.62
N MET A 301 15.23 6.50 11.25
CA MET A 301 16.66 6.58 11.62
C MET A 301 17.05 5.44 12.54
N ALA A 302 16.25 5.16 13.58
CA ALA A 302 16.47 4.05 14.50
C ALA A 302 16.46 2.69 13.77
N ASN A 303 15.51 2.48 12.85
CA ASN A 303 15.44 1.27 12.04
C ASN A 303 16.70 1.07 11.16
N ILE A 304 17.24 2.14 10.57
CA ILE A 304 18.49 2.08 9.80
C ILE A 304 19.65 1.71 10.72
N ALA A 305 19.82 2.41 11.85
CA ALA A 305 20.88 2.16 12.81
C ALA A 305 20.86 0.72 13.35
N LEU A 306 19.65 0.21 13.64
CA LEU A 306 19.46 -1.19 14.07
C LEU A 306 19.91 -2.18 13.00
N SER A 307 19.63 -1.91 11.71
CA SER A 307 20.05 -2.79 10.61
C SER A 307 21.54 -2.70 10.32
N ASP A 308 22.13 -1.54 10.50
CA ASP A 308 23.56 -1.37 10.34
C ASP A 308 24.32 -2.21 11.38
N ARG A 309 23.92 -2.12 12.65
CA ARG A 309 24.57 -2.83 13.74
C ARG A 309 24.17 -4.31 13.85
N TYR A 310 22.92 -4.64 13.52
CA TYR A 310 22.34 -5.99 13.57
C TYR A 310 21.73 -6.38 12.22
N PRO A 311 22.57 -6.67 11.22
CA PRO A 311 22.12 -6.84 9.83
C PRO A 311 21.14 -8.00 9.62
N ASP A 312 21.04 -8.93 10.55
CA ASP A 312 20.12 -10.07 10.50
C ASP A 312 18.84 -9.86 11.33
N LEU A 313 18.61 -8.64 11.85
CA LEU A 313 17.42 -8.36 12.64
C LEU A 313 16.17 -8.40 11.77
N PHE A 314 16.15 -7.69 10.65
CA PHE A 314 14.98 -7.54 9.78
C PHE A 314 15.12 -8.31 8.47
N ALA A 315 14.00 -8.88 7.99
CA ALA A 315 13.87 -9.46 6.66
C ALA A 315 13.72 -8.38 5.58
N ALA A 316 13.02 -7.30 5.91
CA ALA A 316 12.86 -6.11 5.10
C ALA A 316 12.46 -4.90 5.96
N GLN A 317 12.60 -3.71 5.39
CA GLN A 317 12.21 -2.47 6.07
C GLN A 317 11.43 -1.53 5.14
N TYR A 318 10.48 -0.81 5.72
CA TYR A 318 9.78 0.31 5.10
C TYR A 318 10.14 1.61 5.84
N LEU A 319 10.99 2.43 5.25
CA LEU A 319 11.63 3.60 5.84
C LEU A 319 11.03 4.88 5.29
N VAL A 320 10.48 5.74 6.16
CA VAL A 320 9.71 6.91 5.76
C VAL A 320 10.34 8.20 6.30
N ALA A 321 10.60 9.17 5.42
CA ALA A 321 11.10 10.51 5.76
C ALA A 321 12.29 10.48 6.74
N CYS A 322 13.30 9.68 6.47
CA CYS A 322 14.44 9.50 7.37
C CYS A 322 15.78 9.48 6.62
N GLN A 323 16.85 9.55 7.35
CA GLN A 323 18.23 9.43 6.89
C GLN A 323 19.08 8.82 8.00
N TRP A 324 20.34 8.49 7.69
CA TRP A 324 21.34 8.09 8.67
C TRP A 324 22.74 8.51 8.20
N ASN A 325 23.78 8.16 8.97
CA ASN A 325 25.15 8.29 8.51
C ASN A 325 25.35 7.53 7.20
N VAL A 326 25.68 8.24 6.13
CA VAL A 326 25.73 7.65 4.78
C VAL A 326 26.80 6.56 4.68
N GLU A 327 27.93 6.72 5.37
CA GLU A 327 29.03 5.76 5.36
C GLU A 327 28.60 4.43 6.00
N GLU A 328 27.89 4.48 7.13
CA GLU A 328 27.34 3.31 7.81
C GLU A 328 26.28 2.61 6.96
N MET A 329 25.48 3.36 6.20
CA MET A 329 24.46 2.81 5.30
C MET A 329 25.05 1.90 4.20
N ALA A 330 26.37 1.88 3.98
CA ALA A 330 27.01 0.93 3.07
C ALA A 330 26.69 -0.54 3.43
N ALA A 331 26.53 -0.86 4.71
CA ALA A 331 26.15 -2.20 5.18
C ALA A 331 24.76 -2.67 4.71
N LEU A 332 23.90 -1.74 4.31
CA LEU A 332 22.53 -2.01 3.89
C LEU A 332 22.39 -2.31 2.39
N LYS A 333 23.46 -2.29 1.61
CA LYS A 333 23.45 -2.40 0.14
C LYS A 333 22.76 -3.66 -0.42
N ASP A 334 22.66 -4.71 0.37
CA ASP A 334 22.07 -5.99 0.00
C ASP A 334 20.73 -6.28 0.70
N LYS A 335 20.22 -5.33 1.49
CA LYS A 335 18.98 -5.49 2.27
C LYS A 335 17.75 -5.15 1.43
N ASN A 336 16.62 -5.74 1.79
CA ASN A 336 15.33 -5.41 1.19
C ASN A 336 14.79 -4.14 1.86
N LEU A 337 14.85 -3.02 1.15
CA LEU A 337 14.45 -1.71 1.66
C LEU A 337 13.43 -1.06 0.73
N TRP A 338 12.35 -0.54 1.29
CA TRP A 338 11.54 0.47 0.61
C TRP A 338 11.67 1.79 1.32
N ILE A 339 12.15 2.79 0.64
CA ILE A 339 12.42 4.12 1.18
C ILE A 339 11.49 5.10 0.48
N LEU A 340 10.81 5.93 1.25
CA LEU A 340 9.91 6.95 0.74
C LEU A 340 10.21 8.30 1.42
N VAL A 341 10.51 9.30 0.61
CA VAL A 341 10.79 10.67 1.04
C VAL A 341 10.00 11.67 0.19
N SER A 342 9.93 12.92 0.62
CA SER A 342 9.38 14.04 -0.18
C SER A 342 10.49 14.96 -0.67
N GLU A 343 10.36 15.46 -1.89
CA GLU A 343 11.34 16.36 -2.53
C GLU A 343 11.61 17.62 -1.68
N GLY A 344 10.60 18.14 -0.97
CA GLY A 344 10.73 19.29 -0.08
C GLY A 344 11.24 18.97 1.32
N ASP A 345 11.57 17.72 1.63
CA ASP A 345 12.23 17.36 2.89
C ASP A 345 13.71 17.70 2.84
N THR A 346 14.09 18.79 3.52
CA THR A 346 15.44 19.36 3.45
C THR A 346 16.53 18.51 4.14
N LYS A 347 16.13 17.46 4.89
CA LYS A 347 17.06 16.53 5.55
C LYS A 347 17.04 15.15 4.89
N ALA A 348 15.87 14.50 4.87
CA ALA A 348 15.77 13.12 4.42
C ALA A 348 16.05 12.98 2.92
N TYR A 349 15.52 13.87 2.09
CA TYR A 349 15.71 13.80 0.64
C TYR A 349 17.19 13.91 0.21
N PRO A 350 17.97 14.94 0.61
CA PRO A 350 19.38 14.99 0.27
C PRO A 350 20.21 13.90 0.94
N GLY A 351 19.84 13.48 2.16
CA GLY A 351 20.49 12.37 2.87
C GLY A 351 20.35 11.05 2.13
N MET A 352 19.14 10.70 1.75
CA MET A 352 18.85 9.47 1.01
C MET A 352 19.40 9.49 -0.42
N ASN A 353 19.42 10.64 -1.08
CA ASN A 353 20.08 10.77 -2.39
C ASN A 353 21.58 10.43 -2.31
N ARG A 354 22.27 10.82 -1.23
CA ARG A 354 23.66 10.41 -1.02
C ARG A 354 23.79 8.92 -0.77
N ALA A 355 22.91 8.33 0.05
CA ALA A 355 22.90 6.89 0.32
C ALA A 355 22.64 6.07 -0.96
N VAL A 356 21.69 6.49 -1.79
CA VAL A 356 21.41 5.85 -3.09
C VAL A 356 22.66 5.88 -3.99
N LYS A 357 23.33 7.02 -4.10
CA LYS A 357 24.59 7.14 -4.86
C LYS A 357 25.67 6.22 -4.31
N LEU A 358 25.81 6.13 -2.98
CA LEU A 358 26.76 5.21 -2.33
C LEU A 358 26.43 3.75 -2.71
N TRP A 359 25.20 3.30 -2.53
CA TRP A 359 24.81 1.91 -2.86
C TRP A 359 25.05 1.60 -4.33
N GLN A 360 24.71 2.50 -5.25
CA GLN A 360 24.98 2.35 -6.68
C GLN A 360 26.49 2.26 -6.96
N SER A 361 27.32 3.08 -6.29
CA SER A 361 28.79 3.01 -6.43
C SER A 361 29.38 1.69 -5.90
N LEU A 362 28.70 1.05 -4.93
CA LEU A 362 29.04 -0.27 -4.39
C LEU A 362 28.46 -1.43 -5.22
N GLY A 363 27.85 -1.14 -6.38
CA GLY A 363 27.27 -2.13 -7.28
C GLY A 363 25.91 -2.69 -6.84
N ALA A 364 25.27 -2.10 -5.83
CA ALA A 364 23.93 -2.51 -5.44
C ALA A 364 22.89 -2.03 -6.44
N PRO A 365 21.97 -2.87 -6.89
CA PRO A 365 20.86 -2.42 -7.71
C PRO A 365 19.86 -1.63 -6.83
N VAL A 366 19.54 -0.42 -7.26
CA VAL A 366 18.56 0.45 -6.62
C VAL A 366 17.52 0.85 -7.66
N ALA A 367 16.27 0.48 -7.44
CA ALA A 367 15.15 1.00 -8.21
C ALA A 367 14.83 2.41 -7.73
N THR A 368 14.71 3.33 -8.67
CA THR A 368 14.36 4.72 -8.37
C THR A 368 13.08 5.10 -9.10
N SER A 369 12.17 5.79 -8.42
CA SER A 369 10.93 6.27 -9.03
C SER A 369 11.15 7.58 -9.81
N SER A 370 10.22 7.89 -10.73
CA SER A 370 9.89 9.27 -11.04
C SER A 370 9.35 9.97 -9.78
N LEU A 371 9.13 11.27 -9.83
CA LEU A 371 8.40 11.97 -8.76
C LEU A 371 6.93 11.50 -8.74
N TRP A 372 6.47 11.05 -7.60
CA TRP A 372 5.11 10.55 -7.40
C TRP A 372 4.17 11.67 -6.97
N ASP A 373 2.99 11.74 -7.57
CA ASP A 373 1.92 12.57 -7.05
C ASP A 373 1.33 11.89 -5.81
N SER A 374 1.47 12.53 -4.67
CA SER A 374 0.97 12.05 -3.37
C SER A 374 -0.57 12.00 -3.28
N HIS A 375 -1.30 12.64 -4.18
CA HIS A 375 -2.75 12.57 -4.31
C HIS A 375 -3.24 11.44 -5.22
N SER A 376 -2.34 10.57 -5.65
CA SER A 376 -2.65 9.41 -6.48
C SER A 376 -3.72 8.52 -5.84
N ASP A 377 -4.64 8.02 -6.67
CA ASP A 377 -5.61 7.02 -6.25
C ASP A 377 -5.01 5.61 -6.17
N LYS A 378 -5.78 4.64 -5.72
CA LYS A 378 -5.35 3.25 -5.60
C LYS A 378 -4.84 2.65 -6.92
N GLY A 379 -5.46 3.02 -8.05
CA GLY A 379 -5.06 2.53 -9.37
C GLY A 379 -3.69 3.06 -9.78
N ALA A 380 -3.47 4.35 -9.56
CA ALA A 380 -2.19 5.01 -9.79
C ALA A 380 -1.10 4.43 -8.86
N TRP A 381 -1.38 4.20 -7.57
CA TRP A 381 -0.44 3.54 -6.66
C TRP A 381 -0.02 2.15 -7.13
N ASN A 382 -0.98 1.32 -7.58
CA ASN A 382 -0.67 0.01 -8.14
C ASN A 382 0.26 0.11 -9.36
N HIS A 383 0.04 1.09 -10.23
CA HIS A 383 0.88 1.30 -11.41
C HIS A 383 2.29 1.78 -11.04
N LEU A 384 2.39 2.81 -10.19
CA LEU A 384 3.66 3.40 -9.77
C LEU A 384 4.54 2.40 -9.00
N THR A 385 3.96 1.67 -8.07
CA THR A 385 4.68 0.63 -7.31
C THR A 385 5.03 -0.56 -8.19
N GLY A 386 4.14 -0.95 -9.11
CA GLY A 386 4.41 -2.01 -10.08
C GLY A 386 5.62 -1.71 -10.96
N ALA A 387 5.73 -0.48 -11.46
CA ALA A 387 6.89 -0.03 -12.23
C ALA A 387 8.22 -0.11 -11.44
N MET A 388 8.17 0.09 -10.13
CA MET A 388 9.31 -0.11 -9.24
C MET A 388 9.64 -1.59 -9.08
N LEU A 389 8.64 -2.41 -8.75
CA LEU A 389 8.81 -3.85 -8.51
C LEU A 389 9.35 -4.59 -9.74
N GLN A 390 8.94 -4.20 -10.95
CA GLN A 390 9.42 -4.77 -12.22
C GLN A 390 10.92 -4.53 -12.47
N GLN A 391 11.55 -3.55 -11.78
CA GLN A 391 13.00 -3.35 -11.85
C GLN A 391 13.78 -4.47 -11.13
N GLY A 392 13.14 -5.26 -10.25
CA GLY A 392 13.73 -6.42 -9.57
C GLY A 392 14.85 -6.07 -8.60
N SER A 393 14.87 -4.85 -8.08
CA SER A 393 15.88 -4.38 -7.12
C SER A 393 15.42 -4.67 -5.69
N PRO A 394 16.34 -4.99 -4.76
CA PRO A 394 16.01 -5.13 -3.35
C PRO A 394 15.79 -3.78 -2.67
N ILE A 395 16.46 -2.73 -3.16
CA ILE A 395 16.31 -1.37 -2.64
C ILE A 395 15.39 -0.61 -3.59
N GLN A 396 14.27 -0.15 -3.05
CA GLN A 396 13.25 0.66 -3.72
C GLN A 396 13.33 2.07 -3.15
N TYR A 397 13.60 3.07 -3.98
CA TYR A 397 13.67 4.47 -3.58
C TYR A 397 12.61 5.29 -4.30
N SER A 398 11.61 5.74 -3.56
CA SER A 398 10.47 6.50 -4.08
C SER A 398 10.45 7.91 -3.50
N VAL A 399 10.03 8.89 -4.32
CA VAL A 399 10.03 10.31 -3.95
C VAL A 399 8.68 10.93 -4.30
N PHE A 400 8.04 11.56 -3.32
CA PHE A 400 6.88 12.42 -3.58
C PHE A 400 7.32 13.78 -4.16
N ALA A 401 6.60 14.25 -5.18
CA ALA A 401 6.75 15.58 -5.71
C ALA A 401 6.36 16.62 -4.64
N GLY A 402 7.24 17.61 -4.40
CA GLY A 402 7.01 18.61 -3.35
C GLY A 402 6.92 18.00 -1.95
N GLY A 403 5.98 18.52 -1.15
CA GLY A 403 5.78 18.06 0.23
C GLY A 403 6.91 18.45 1.17
N ASN A 404 6.76 18.17 2.44
CA ASN A 404 7.78 18.40 3.46
C ASN A 404 8.02 17.11 4.28
N HIS A 405 8.88 17.20 5.27
CA HIS A 405 9.22 16.10 6.16
C HIS A 405 7.98 15.38 6.74
N MET A 406 7.07 16.13 7.35
CA MET A 406 5.87 15.55 7.97
C MET A 406 4.83 15.07 6.95
N TYR A 407 4.76 15.71 5.79
CA TYR A 407 3.82 15.35 4.73
C TYR A 407 4.01 13.90 4.27
N THR A 408 5.25 13.43 4.21
CA THR A 408 5.60 12.11 3.69
C THR A 408 4.82 11.00 4.39
N TRP A 409 4.86 10.94 5.71
CA TRP A 409 4.22 9.82 6.44
C TRP A 409 2.71 9.92 6.54
N THR A 410 2.12 11.11 6.29
CA THR A 410 0.66 11.23 6.29
C THR A 410 0.01 10.41 5.17
N ILE A 411 0.79 9.98 4.17
CA ILE A 411 0.35 9.23 2.99
C ILE A 411 1.03 7.87 2.88
N ALA A 412 2.30 7.79 3.25
CA ALA A 412 3.17 6.65 3.00
C ALA A 412 2.54 5.30 3.39
N TYR A 413 2.02 5.20 4.60
CA TYR A 413 1.47 3.95 5.13
C TYR A 413 0.14 3.54 4.48
N ASN A 414 -0.50 4.40 3.69
CA ASN A 414 -1.73 4.09 2.95
C ASN A 414 -1.46 3.39 1.59
N ILE A 415 -0.20 3.28 1.16
CA ILE A 415 0.17 2.65 -0.11
C ILE A 415 0.21 1.13 0.06
N THR A 416 -0.93 0.49 -0.19
CA THR A 416 -1.11 -0.96 0.01
C THR A 416 -0.07 -1.84 -0.68
N PRO A 417 0.32 -1.64 -1.97
CA PRO A 417 1.29 -2.52 -2.61
C PRO A 417 2.68 -2.52 -1.95
N ILE A 418 3.08 -1.43 -1.27
CA ILE A 418 4.34 -1.40 -0.51
C ILE A 418 4.25 -2.31 0.71
N ARG A 419 3.10 -2.29 1.41
CA ARG A 419 2.87 -3.19 2.56
C ARG A 419 2.81 -4.64 2.10
N ASP A 420 2.12 -4.94 0.99
CA ASP A 420 2.07 -6.28 0.41
C ASP A 420 3.48 -6.77 0.02
N TRP A 421 4.32 -5.91 -0.59
CA TRP A 421 5.72 -6.22 -0.90
C TRP A 421 6.53 -6.56 0.37
N LEU A 422 6.37 -5.79 1.44
CA LEU A 422 7.10 -6.00 2.70
C LEU A 422 6.90 -7.43 3.21
N PHE A 423 5.66 -7.89 3.25
CA PHE A 423 5.30 -9.21 3.75
C PHE A 423 5.74 -10.38 2.87
N THR A 424 6.15 -10.12 1.62
CA THR A 424 6.71 -11.18 0.76
C THR A 424 8.17 -11.48 1.08
N GLN A 425 8.85 -10.62 1.81
CA GLN A 425 10.28 -10.74 2.09
C GLN A 425 10.52 -11.66 3.29
N THR A 426 11.57 -12.47 3.19
CA THR A 426 12.04 -13.35 4.27
C THR A 426 13.56 -13.30 4.37
N LYS A 427 14.14 -13.63 5.51
CA LYS A 427 15.60 -13.64 5.66
C LYS A 427 16.28 -14.74 4.85
N ASP A 428 15.63 -15.89 4.68
CA ASP A 428 16.14 -17.00 3.86
C ASP A 428 15.88 -16.81 2.36
N GLY A 429 15.17 -15.74 1.99
CA GLY A 429 14.86 -15.41 0.60
C GLY A 429 13.74 -16.25 -0.02
N THR A 430 13.05 -17.12 0.72
CA THR A 430 11.87 -17.84 0.25
C THR A 430 10.66 -16.91 0.26
N PRO A 431 9.99 -16.63 -0.87
CA PRO A 431 8.85 -15.71 -0.87
C PRO A 431 7.72 -16.17 0.04
N ALA A 432 7.20 -15.27 0.87
CA ALA A 432 5.99 -15.48 1.64
C ALA A 432 4.78 -14.88 0.91
N PHE A 433 3.62 -15.53 1.04
CA PHE A 433 2.41 -15.10 0.34
C PHE A 433 1.26 -14.86 1.30
N ALA A 434 0.39 -13.91 0.95
CA ALA A 434 -0.76 -13.51 1.73
C ALA A 434 -1.81 -14.63 1.84
N SER A 435 -2.51 -14.66 2.97
CA SER A 435 -3.79 -15.35 3.06
C SER A 435 -4.81 -14.68 2.13
N THR A 436 -5.66 -15.48 1.49
CA THR A 436 -6.70 -14.95 0.60
C THR A 436 -8.10 -15.20 1.11
N ARG A 437 -8.20 -15.76 2.32
CA ARG A 437 -9.48 -16.04 2.97
C ARG A 437 -10.15 -14.73 3.37
N GLY A 438 -11.36 -14.51 2.88
CA GLY A 438 -12.16 -13.33 3.22
C GLY A 438 -11.82 -12.06 2.43
N LEU A 439 -10.84 -12.08 1.52
CA LEU A 439 -10.52 -10.93 0.66
C LEU A 439 -11.61 -10.70 -0.38
N SER A 440 -11.94 -9.43 -0.60
CA SER A 440 -12.78 -8.96 -1.71
C SER A 440 -12.12 -9.24 -3.07
N GLN A 441 -12.89 -9.14 -4.15
CA GLN A 441 -12.34 -9.29 -5.50
C GLN A 441 -11.39 -8.16 -5.88
N GLU A 442 -11.60 -6.96 -5.35
CA GLU A 442 -10.70 -5.81 -5.56
C GLU A 442 -9.35 -6.04 -4.89
N GLU A 443 -9.33 -6.46 -3.63
CA GLU A 443 -8.10 -6.78 -2.90
C GLU A 443 -7.32 -7.93 -3.56
N LYS A 444 -8.02 -8.98 -4.00
CA LYS A 444 -7.39 -10.07 -4.77
C LYS A 444 -6.77 -9.58 -6.07
N ARG A 445 -7.44 -8.66 -6.78
CA ARG A 445 -6.91 -8.09 -8.03
C ARG A 445 -5.65 -7.24 -7.77
N SER A 446 -5.68 -6.37 -6.76
CA SER A 446 -4.53 -5.55 -6.38
C SER A 446 -3.33 -6.43 -6.02
N LEU A 447 -3.52 -7.39 -5.13
CA LEU A 447 -2.49 -8.32 -4.69
C LEU A 447 -1.94 -9.17 -5.86
N ALA A 448 -2.82 -9.62 -6.77
CA ALA A 448 -2.42 -10.36 -7.96
C ALA A 448 -1.55 -9.51 -8.91
N GLY A 449 -1.84 -8.21 -9.01
CA GLY A 449 -1.02 -7.24 -9.74
C GLY A 449 0.38 -7.12 -9.12
N THR A 450 0.45 -6.88 -7.81
CA THR A 450 1.72 -6.80 -7.07
C THR A 450 2.57 -8.06 -7.27
N TYR A 451 1.96 -9.25 -7.18
CA TYR A 451 2.69 -10.50 -7.40
C TYR A 451 3.12 -10.70 -8.85
N LEU A 452 2.31 -10.28 -9.84
CA LEU A 452 2.73 -10.28 -11.24
C LEU A 452 3.98 -9.41 -11.43
N ASP A 453 3.96 -8.18 -10.91
CA ASP A 453 5.04 -7.21 -11.08
C ASP A 453 6.32 -7.69 -10.39
N MET A 454 6.23 -8.29 -9.21
CA MET A 454 7.37 -8.96 -8.56
C MET A 454 7.90 -10.14 -9.39
N GLY A 455 7.00 -10.95 -9.94
CA GLY A 455 7.38 -12.04 -10.84
C GLY A 455 8.14 -11.55 -12.07
N ILE A 456 7.71 -10.45 -12.69
CA ILE A 456 8.40 -9.79 -13.80
C ILE A 456 9.77 -9.29 -13.34
N GLY A 457 9.85 -8.65 -12.17
CA GLY A 457 11.11 -8.16 -11.60
C GLY A 457 12.13 -9.28 -11.38
N PHE A 458 11.72 -10.44 -10.85
CA PHE A 458 12.60 -11.61 -10.72
C PHE A 458 12.93 -12.27 -12.06
N TYR A 459 12.07 -12.14 -13.06
CA TYR A 459 12.34 -12.71 -14.39
C TYR A 459 13.35 -11.90 -15.20
N GLN A 460 13.22 -10.57 -15.22
CA GLN A 460 13.99 -9.68 -16.13
C GLN A 460 14.64 -8.48 -15.46
N GLY A 461 14.44 -8.28 -14.15
CA GLY A 461 14.98 -7.15 -13.41
C GLY A 461 16.43 -7.38 -12.96
N ALA A 462 16.89 -6.51 -12.06
CA ALA A 462 18.30 -6.45 -11.64
C ALA A 462 18.80 -7.70 -10.87
N ARG A 463 17.91 -8.41 -10.17
CA ARG A 463 18.23 -9.67 -9.47
C ARG A 463 17.37 -10.81 -10.02
N GLN A 464 17.81 -11.38 -11.14
CA GLN A 464 17.09 -12.47 -11.79
C GLN A 464 17.09 -13.74 -10.93
N ASP A 465 15.89 -14.30 -10.74
CA ASP A 465 15.65 -15.59 -10.10
C ASP A 465 14.38 -16.21 -10.72
N ASP A 466 14.57 -17.05 -11.70
CA ASP A 466 13.47 -17.66 -12.45
C ASP A 466 12.57 -18.56 -11.57
N ALA A 467 13.11 -19.14 -10.48
CA ALA A 467 12.32 -19.95 -9.56
C ALA A 467 11.37 -19.07 -8.71
N LYS A 468 11.88 -17.94 -8.22
CA LYS A 468 11.04 -16.93 -7.54
C LYS A 468 10.03 -16.32 -8.50
N ALA A 469 10.43 -15.98 -9.72
CA ALA A 469 9.52 -15.49 -10.75
C ALA A 469 8.34 -16.45 -10.94
N LEU A 470 8.62 -17.76 -11.09
CA LEU A 470 7.58 -18.78 -11.22
C LEU A 470 6.67 -18.85 -10.00
N ALA A 471 7.21 -18.75 -8.78
CA ALA A 471 6.42 -18.77 -7.56
C ALA A 471 5.44 -17.59 -7.52
N PHE A 472 5.90 -16.38 -7.82
CA PHE A 472 5.06 -15.18 -7.89
C PHE A 472 4.01 -15.26 -9.01
N PHE A 473 4.37 -15.72 -10.21
CA PHE A 473 3.40 -15.89 -11.30
C PHE A 473 2.32 -16.92 -10.96
N ARG A 474 2.65 -18.01 -10.26
CA ARG A 474 1.66 -19.00 -9.80
C ARG A 474 0.67 -18.38 -8.83
N GLU A 475 1.13 -17.58 -7.88
CA GLU A 475 0.27 -16.91 -6.93
C GLU A 475 -0.59 -15.82 -7.61
N ALA A 476 -0.03 -15.02 -8.50
CA ALA A 476 -0.79 -14.08 -9.31
C ALA A 476 -1.90 -14.77 -10.13
N TYR A 477 -1.59 -15.93 -10.73
CA TYR A 477 -2.58 -16.73 -11.47
C TYR A 477 -3.66 -17.31 -10.55
N ARG A 478 -3.29 -17.80 -9.37
CA ARG A 478 -4.22 -18.31 -8.36
C ARG A 478 -5.23 -17.25 -7.92
N LEU A 479 -4.79 -16.01 -7.85
CA LEU A 479 -5.61 -14.82 -7.54
C LEU A 479 -6.43 -14.32 -8.76
N GLY A 480 -6.29 -14.95 -9.92
CA GLY A 480 -7.08 -14.67 -11.10
C GLY A 480 -6.44 -13.76 -12.14
N HIS A 481 -5.15 -13.39 -11.98
CA HIS A 481 -4.48 -12.52 -12.95
C HIS A 481 -4.23 -13.23 -14.29
N MET A 482 -4.91 -12.80 -15.36
CA MET A 482 -4.90 -13.51 -16.66
C MET A 482 -3.50 -13.59 -17.29
N LYS A 483 -2.70 -12.52 -17.20
CA LYS A 483 -1.35 -12.46 -17.80
C LYS A 483 -0.35 -13.41 -17.11
N ALA A 484 -0.59 -13.79 -15.85
CA ALA A 484 0.33 -14.64 -15.10
C ALA A 484 0.46 -16.04 -15.71
N GLY A 485 -0.63 -16.60 -16.24
CA GLY A 485 -0.59 -17.90 -16.96
C GLY A 485 0.31 -17.87 -18.18
N ARG A 486 0.33 -16.77 -18.93
CA ARG A 486 1.26 -16.55 -20.05
C ARG A 486 2.72 -16.63 -19.59
N TRP A 487 3.07 -15.93 -18.52
CA TRP A 487 4.43 -15.96 -17.98
C TRP A 487 4.86 -17.35 -17.51
N ILE A 488 3.96 -18.09 -16.86
CA ILE A 488 4.23 -19.49 -16.48
C ILE A 488 4.47 -20.35 -17.73
N GLY A 489 3.62 -20.21 -18.75
CA GLY A 489 3.80 -20.89 -20.03
C GLY A 489 5.14 -20.57 -20.68
N PHE A 490 5.54 -19.30 -20.64
CA PHE A 490 6.82 -18.83 -21.18
C PHE A 490 8.02 -19.44 -20.44
N LEU A 491 7.97 -19.53 -19.11
CA LEU A 491 9.03 -20.17 -18.33
C LEU A 491 9.17 -21.66 -18.69
N TYR A 492 8.06 -22.40 -18.87
CA TYR A 492 8.11 -23.78 -19.33
C TYR A 492 8.62 -23.93 -20.78
N ALA A 493 8.22 -23.04 -21.70
CA ALA A 493 8.68 -23.10 -23.09
C ALA A 493 10.18 -22.88 -23.21
N ASN A 494 10.77 -22.07 -22.32
CA ASN A 494 12.19 -21.71 -22.37
C ASN A 494 13.06 -22.47 -21.35
N GLY A 495 12.48 -23.31 -20.49
CA GLY A 495 13.21 -24.04 -19.46
C GLY A 495 13.83 -23.13 -18.40
N LYS A 496 13.13 -22.04 -18.03
CA LYS A 496 13.60 -21.07 -17.04
C LYS A 496 12.97 -21.35 -15.66
N GLY A 497 13.80 -21.62 -14.67
CA GLY A 497 13.37 -21.99 -13.31
C GLY A 497 12.66 -23.35 -13.22
N VAL A 498 12.43 -24.00 -14.35
CA VAL A 498 11.84 -25.35 -14.52
C VAL A 498 12.41 -26.03 -15.75
N PRO A 499 12.42 -27.36 -15.80
CA PRO A 499 12.76 -28.08 -17.04
C PRO A 499 11.83 -27.65 -18.19
N ARG A 500 12.42 -27.49 -19.41
CA ARG A 500 11.66 -27.15 -20.61
C ARG A 500 10.59 -28.20 -20.90
N ASP A 501 9.35 -27.72 -21.10
CA ASP A 501 8.19 -28.59 -21.32
C ASP A 501 7.13 -27.84 -22.16
N PHE A 502 7.17 -28.04 -23.47
CA PHE A 502 6.21 -27.40 -24.39
C PHE A 502 4.76 -27.87 -24.20
N LYS A 503 4.51 -29.09 -23.69
CA LYS A 503 3.13 -29.54 -23.37
C LYS A 503 2.56 -28.72 -22.23
N LYS A 504 3.35 -28.49 -21.17
CA LYS A 504 2.93 -27.61 -20.07
C LYS A 504 2.81 -26.16 -20.53
N ALA A 505 3.73 -25.67 -21.36
CA ALA A 505 3.65 -24.32 -21.94
C ALA A 505 2.34 -24.12 -22.70
N ALA A 506 1.98 -25.06 -23.60
CA ALA A 506 0.73 -25.02 -24.36
C ALA A 506 -0.51 -25.01 -23.45
N SER A 507 -0.50 -25.84 -22.39
CA SER A 507 -1.59 -25.87 -21.40
C SER A 507 -1.75 -24.52 -20.71
N TRP A 508 -0.65 -23.87 -20.32
CA TRP A 508 -0.69 -22.56 -19.65
C TRP A 508 -1.09 -21.44 -20.60
N TYR A 509 -0.57 -21.44 -21.83
CA TYR A 509 -0.99 -20.47 -22.86
C TYR A 509 -2.48 -20.59 -23.16
N LYS A 510 -2.99 -21.84 -23.29
CA LYS A 510 -4.41 -22.06 -23.48
C LYS A 510 -5.25 -21.48 -22.35
N LYS A 511 -4.90 -21.76 -21.08
CA LYS A 511 -5.59 -21.21 -19.90
C LYS A 511 -5.62 -19.67 -19.87
N SER A 512 -4.54 -19.03 -20.33
CA SER A 512 -4.43 -17.58 -20.39
C SER A 512 -5.22 -17.01 -21.57
N ALA A 513 -5.12 -17.65 -22.74
CA ALA A 513 -5.85 -17.29 -23.95
C ALA A 513 -7.38 -17.43 -23.77
N ASP A 514 -7.83 -18.46 -23.06
CA ASP A 514 -9.25 -18.66 -22.73
C ASP A 514 -9.79 -17.54 -21.80
N LYS A 515 -8.91 -16.86 -21.04
CA LYS A 515 -9.22 -15.67 -20.25
C LYS A 515 -9.07 -14.35 -21.02
N GLY A 516 -8.74 -14.39 -22.31
CA GLY A 516 -8.63 -13.21 -23.18
C GLY A 516 -7.22 -12.61 -23.28
N ASP A 517 -6.16 -13.30 -22.84
CA ASP A 517 -4.79 -12.82 -23.04
C ASP A 517 -4.39 -12.99 -24.51
N ILE A 518 -4.27 -11.87 -25.22
CA ILE A 518 -3.93 -11.83 -26.66
C ILE A 518 -2.54 -12.40 -26.93
N THR A 519 -1.56 -12.07 -26.08
CA THR A 519 -0.21 -12.58 -26.21
C THR A 519 -0.15 -14.10 -26.03
N ALA A 520 -0.85 -14.64 -25.04
CA ALA A 520 -0.93 -16.09 -24.86
C ALA A 520 -1.65 -16.77 -26.06
N THR A 521 -2.60 -16.08 -26.69
CA THR A 521 -3.32 -16.59 -27.86
C THR A 521 -2.36 -16.83 -29.04
N TRP A 522 -1.54 -15.83 -29.38
CA TRP A 522 -0.61 -16.04 -30.51
C TRP A 522 0.58 -16.94 -30.14
N LEU A 523 1.04 -16.94 -28.87
CA LEU A 523 2.05 -17.89 -28.41
C LEU A 523 1.58 -19.35 -28.52
N LEU A 524 0.30 -19.62 -28.22
CA LEU A 524 -0.31 -20.93 -28.44
C LEU A 524 -0.36 -21.26 -29.94
N GLY A 525 -0.67 -20.27 -30.79
CA GLY A 525 -0.61 -20.41 -32.24
C GLY A 525 0.77 -20.82 -32.73
N GLU A 526 1.82 -20.21 -32.18
CA GLU A 526 3.22 -20.55 -32.50
C GLU A 526 3.58 -22.00 -32.16
N LEU A 527 3.10 -22.51 -31.02
CA LEU A 527 3.30 -23.91 -30.65
C LEU A 527 2.60 -24.87 -31.63
N TYR A 528 1.39 -24.52 -32.10
CA TYR A 528 0.72 -25.29 -33.16
C TYR A 528 1.44 -25.19 -34.50
N GLU A 529 1.95 -24.01 -34.90
CA GLU A 529 2.69 -23.80 -36.12
C GLU A 529 3.96 -24.68 -36.18
N LYS A 530 4.69 -24.74 -35.05
CA LYS A 530 5.95 -25.47 -34.93
C LYS A 530 5.77 -26.95 -34.58
N GLY A 531 4.62 -27.38 -34.10
CA GLY A 531 4.42 -28.73 -33.58
C GLY A 531 5.14 -28.95 -32.21
N GLU A 532 5.36 -27.90 -31.43
CA GLU A 532 6.07 -27.96 -30.16
C GLU A 532 5.08 -28.26 -29.02
N GLY A 533 5.19 -29.45 -28.44
CA GLY A 533 4.31 -29.93 -27.34
C GLY A 533 2.88 -30.28 -27.77
N LEU A 534 2.51 -29.97 -28.99
CA LEU A 534 1.21 -30.23 -29.62
C LEU A 534 1.44 -30.77 -31.03
N PRO A 535 0.50 -31.57 -31.60
CA PRO A 535 0.57 -31.91 -33.02
C PRO A 535 0.56 -30.64 -33.89
N GLN A 536 1.45 -30.56 -34.86
CA GLN A 536 1.52 -29.42 -35.78
C GLN A 536 0.17 -29.24 -36.49
N SER A 537 -0.32 -27.99 -36.53
CA SER A 537 -1.53 -27.63 -37.28
C SER A 537 -1.52 -26.15 -37.66
N TYR A 538 -1.28 -25.89 -38.93
CA TYR A 538 -1.34 -24.55 -39.50
C TYR A 538 -2.76 -23.96 -39.45
N GLU A 539 -3.83 -24.77 -39.53
CA GLU A 539 -5.20 -24.31 -39.42
C GLU A 539 -5.51 -23.77 -38.01
N LYS A 540 -5.04 -24.48 -36.95
CA LYS A 540 -5.20 -24.01 -35.58
C LYS A 540 -4.33 -22.77 -35.31
N ALA A 541 -3.09 -22.76 -35.81
CA ALA A 541 -2.22 -21.59 -35.72
C ALA A 541 -2.89 -20.37 -36.39
N PHE A 542 -3.39 -20.56 -37.61
CA PHE A 542 -4.11 -19.53 -38.36
C PHE A 542 -5.28 -18.94 -37.56
N THR A 543 -6.16 -19.79 -37.01
CA THR A 543 -7.31 -19.37 -36.21
C THR A 543 -6.91 -18.57 -34.98
N LEU A 544 -5.84 -18.99 -34.28
CA LEU A 544 -5.33 -18.29 -33.09
C LEU A 544 -4.69 -16.95 -33.45
N TYR A 545 -3.89 -16.91 -34.52
CA TYR A 545 -3.32 -15.66 -34.99
C TYR A 545 -4.38 -14.68 -35.50
N GLN A 546 -5.41 -15.17 -36.22
CA GLN A 546 -6.53 -14.35 -36.67
C GLN A 546 -7.24 -13.69 -35.48
N ARG A 547 -7.58 -14.48 -34.44
CA ARG A 547 -8.20 -13.97 -33.22
C ARG A 547 -7.32 -12.94 -32.50
N ALA A 548 -6.01 -13.17 -32.43
CA ALA A 548 -5.09 -12.24 -31.80
C ALA A 548 -4.87 -10.96 -32.63
N ALA A 549 -4.91 -11.06 -33.95
CA ALA A 549 -4.75 -9.95 -34.90
C ALA A 549 -5.97 -9.02 -34.99
N GLU A 550 -7.12 -9.39 -34.41
CA GLU A 550 -8.25 -8.47 -34.22
C GLU A 550 -7.86 -7.25 -33.39
N ARG A 551 -6.88 -7.39 -32.55
CA ARG A 551 -6.28 -6.28 -31.81
C ARG A 551 -5.22 -5.59 -32.66
N THR A 552 -5.45 -4.31 -32.99
CA THR A 552 -4.69 -3.54 -33.98
C THR A 552 -3.53 -2.70 -33.41
N ASP A 553 -3.21 -2.85 -32.12
CA ASP A 553 -2.07 -2.20 -31.48
C ASP A 553 -0.81 -3.10 -31.46
N ILE A 554 0.24 -2.60 -30.82
CA ILE A 554 1.54 -3.30 -30.68
C ILE A 554 1.42 -4.70 -30.05
N ILE A 555 0.37 -4.96 -29.25
CA ILE A 555 0.15 -6.28 -28.62
C ILE A 555 -0.35 -7.30 -29.63
N GLY A 556 -1.17 -6.90 -30.59
CA GLY A 556 -1.68 -7.75 -31.66
C GLY A 556 -0.74 -7.86 -32.87
N ALA A 557 0.18 -6.92 -33.03
CA ALA A 557 1.07 -6.83 -34.20
C ALA A 557 1.92 -8.09 -34.45
N PRO A 558 2.47 -8.79 -33.43
CA PRO A 558 3.14 -10.08 -33.65
C PRO A 558 2.22 -11.14 -34.29
N ALA A 559 0.94 -11.15 -33.91
CA ALA A 559 -0.04 -12.07 -34.52
C ALA A 559 -0.34 -11.71 -35.98
N MET A 560 -0.48 -10.40 -36.30
CA MET A 560 -0.67 -9.93 -37.67
C MET A 560 0.50 -10.39 -38.57
N THR A 561 1.73 -10.22 -38.10
CA THR A 561 2.92 -10.63 -38.84
C THR A 561 2.94 -12.14 -39.08
N ARG A 562 2.66 -12.95 -38.06
CA ARG A 562 2.60 -14.42 -38.20
C ARG A 562 1.45 -14.86 -39.13
N LEU A 563 0.28 -14.23 -39.00
CA LEU A 563 -0.84 -14.48 -39.89
C LEU A 563 -0.50 -14.13 -41.34
N GLY A 564 0.19 -13.01 -41.57
CA GLY A 564 0.70 -12.62 -42.88
C GLY A 564 1.64 -13.68 -43.47
N ARG A 565 2.56 -14.20 -42.68
CA ARG A 565 3.47 -15.30 -43.12
C ARG A 565 2.72 -16.57 -43.51
N LEU A 566 1.62 -16.90 -42.82
CA LEU A 566 0.79 -18.05 -43.19
C LEU A 566 0.07 -17.81 -44.53
N TYR A 567 -0.48 -16.61 -44.79
CA TYR A 567 -1.08 -16.23 -46.07
C TYR A 567 -0.05 -16.23 -47.21
N GLU A 568 1.12 -15.65 -46.98
CA GLU A 568 2.21 -15.58 -47.98
C GLU A 568 2.64 -16.97 -48.44
N LYS A 569 2.75 -17.92 -47.50
CA LYS A 569 3.21 -19.29 -47.78
C LYS A 569 2.10 -20.27 -48.14
N GLY A 570 0.81 -19.87 -47.98
CA GLY A 570 -0.31 -20.76 -48.20
C GLY A 570 -0.42 -21.88 -47.16
N LEU A 571 -0.05 -21.58 -45.88
CA LEU A 571 -0.06 -22.56 -44.80
C LEU A 571 -1.38 -22.44 -44.01
N GLY A 572 -2.12 -23.56 -43.92
CA GLY A 572 -3.42 -23.61 -43.23
C GLY A 572 -4.56 -22.93 -44.01
N ARG A 573 -4.26 -22.15 -45.03
CA ARG A 573 -5.20 -21.46 -45.96
C ARG A 573 -4.55 -21.32 -47.34
N PRO A 574 -5.34 -21.08 -48.39
CA PRO A 574 -4.79 -20.72 -49.69
C PRO A 574 -3.86 -19.51 -49.61
N LYS A 575 -2.81 -19.51 -50.45
CA LYS A 575 -1.86 -18.39 -50.56
C LYS A 575 -2.59 -17.10 -50.97
N ASP A 576 -2.31 -16.01 -50.26
CA ASP A 576 -2.83 -14.68 -50.53
C ASP A 576 -1.77 -13.62 -50.15
N THR A 577 -0.98 -13.21 -51.12
CA THR A 577 0.11 -12.25 -50.93
C THR A 577 -0.40 -10.84 -50.66
N ALA A 578 -1.56 -10.46 -51.23
CA ALA A 578 -2.15 -9.15 -50.96
C ALA A 578 -2.62 -9.03 -49.50
N LYS A 579 -3.19 -10.11 -48.97
CA LYS A 579 -3.57 -10.17 -47.56
C LYS A 579 -2.38 -10.19 -46.62
N ALA A 580 -1.28 -10.85 -47.03
CA ALA A 580 -0.04 -10.84 -46.27
C ALA A 580 0.54 -9.43 -46.20
N GLU A 581 0.60 -8.72 -47.31
CA GLU A 581 1.07 -7.33 -47.38
C GLU A 581 0.23 -6.38 -46.50
N GLU A 582 -1.10 -6.48 -46.58
CA GLU A 582 -2.02 -5.69 -45.70
C GLU A 582 -1.69 -5.90 -44.21
N LEU A 583 -1.49 -7.16 -43.79
CA LEU A 583 -1.21 -7.51 -42.42
C LEU A 583 0.18 -7.03 -41.96
N TYR A 584 1.18 -7.09 -42.78
CA TYR A 584 2.51 -6.57 -42.50
C TYR A 584 2.50 -5.04 -42.37
N LYS A 585 1.78 -4.33 -43.28
CA LYS A 585 1.59 -2.88 -43.17
C LYS A 585 0.93 -2.48 -41.85
N LYS A 586 -0.16 -3.15 -41.47
CA LYS A 586 -0.83 -2.92 -40.17
C LYS A 586 0.08 -3.17 -38.96
N ALA A 587 0.89 -4.22 -39.02
CA ALA A 587 1.86 -4.51 -37.95
C ALA A 587 2.94 -3.43 -37.84
N VAL A 588 3.44 -2.92 -38.97
CA VAL A 588 4.39 -1.79 -39.00
C VAL A 588 3.76 -0.51 -38.48
N GLU A 589 2.52 -0.18 -38.90
CA GLU A 589 1.76 0.96 -38.41
C GLU A 589 1.51 0.89 -36.89
N ALA A 590 1.33 -0.32 -36.36
CA ALA A 590 1.22 -0.55 -34.91
C ALA A 590 2.58 -0.45 -34.17
N GLY A 591 3.69 -0.18 -34.86
CA GLY A 591 5.02 -0.01 -34.29
C GLY A 591 5.83 -1.30 -34.15
N TYR A 592 5.44 -2.38 -34.81
CA TYR A 592 6.18 -3.65 -34.75
C TYR A 592 7.24 -3.72 -35.84
N GLU A 593 8.49 -3.33 -35.53
CA GLU A 593 9.59 -3.16 -36.44
C GLU A 593 9.97 -4.47 -37.23
N GLU A 594 9.80 -5.64 -36.60
CA GLU A 594 10.12 -6.92 -37.24
C GLU A 594 9.30 -7.18 -38.52
N ALA A 595 8.09 -6.61 -38.63
CA ALA A 595 7.23 -6.74 -39.80
C ALA A 595 7.79 -6.01 -41.04
N LYS A 596 8.69 -5.03 -40.86
CA LYS A 596 9.31 -4.29 -41.98
C LYS A 596 10.11 -5.21 -42.90
N ALA A 597 10.82 -6.17 -42.33
CA ALA A 597 11.59 -7.13 -43.13
C ALA A 597 10.69 -8.05 -43.98
N ASP A 598 9.55 -8.47 -43.42
CA ASP A 598 8.58 -9.29 -44.16
C ASP A 598 7.90 -8.48 -45.26
N LEU A 599 7.57 -7.20 -45.00
CA LEU A 599 6.98 -6.30 -46.00
C LEU A 599 7.97 -6.04 -47.15
N ALA A 600 9.21 -5.67 -46.82
CA ALA A 600 10.25 -5.39 -47.84
C ALA A 600 10.53 -6.60 -48.73
N ARG A 601 10.40 -7.83 -48.23
CA ARG A 601 10.59 -9.07 -49.00
C ARG A 601 9.46 -9.32 -50.01
N LEU A 602 8.26 -8.78 -49.79
CA LEU A 602 7.14 -8.86 -50.75
C LEU A 602 7.23 -7.81 -51.84
N ASP A 603 7.88 -6.67 -51.60
CA ASP A 603 8.01 -5.55 -52.53
C ASP A 603 9.20 -5.74 -53.51
N GLY A 604 10.11 -6.67 -53.25
CA GLY A 604 11.28 -7.01 -54.09
C GLY A 604 11.14 -8.34 -54.80
#